data_9a153f703c1f4b1d0a728136bd0327bc
#
_entry.id   9a153f703c1f4b1d0a728136bd0327bc
#
_cell.length_a   1.000
_cell.length_b   1.000
_cell.length_c   1.000
_cell.angle_alpha   90.00
_cell.angle_beta   90.00
_cell.angle_gamma   90.00
#
_symmetry.space_group_name_H-M   'P 1'
#
loop_
_entity.id
_entity.type
_entity.pdbx_description
1 polymer ?
#
loop_
_entity_poly.entity_id
_entity_poly.type
_entity_poly.pdbx_seq_one_letter_code
_entity_poly.pdbx_strand_id
1 'polypeptide(L)'
;WLHKAYVYWYDEPEEADYPIVQEGNRRLAKYTPRLKRMLTEQFEPPLFGHVQLWCPITPAYARAAAAARQRLGEEVWWYVCTGPWAPYCTLFIDKPAIELRMWLWQTWMNQVDGILIWETTWWTSPNQFREQVQNPWADPMAYVADVSGVWGNGDGRFFYPANRDPNGDRETEYGEAPYDSLRWEILRERIEDWEYS
;
A
#
# COMPACT_ATOMS: atom_id res chain seq x y z
N TRP A 1 10.04 11.24 16.94
CA TRP A 1 9.33 10.18 16.26
C TRP A 1 7.81 10.40 16.22
N LEU A 2 7.21 10.86 17.34
CA LEU A 2 5.76 10.97 17.45
C LEU A 2 5.10 11.90 16.40
N HIS A 3 5.80 12.93 15.93
CA HIS A 3 5.33 13.83 14.88
C HIS A 3 5.26 13.18 13.50
N LYS A 4 5.94 12.04 13.31
CA LYS A 4 5.90 11.22 12.09
C LYS A 4 4.93 10.04 12.22
N ALA A 5 4.38 9.80 13.42
CA ALA A 5 3.49 8.67 13.66
C ALA A 5 2.06 8.97 13.22
N TYR A 6 1.40 7.95 12.73
CA TYR A 6 0.00 8.01 12.32
C TYR A 6 -0.77 6.78 12.81
N VAL A 7 -2.08 6.88 12.83
CA VAL A 7 -2.99 5.76 13.08
C VAL A 7 -3.77 5.49 11.80
N TYR A 8 -3.69 4.26 11.34
CA TYR A 8 -4.45 3.71 10.25
C TYR A 8 -5.31 2.58 10.82
N TRP A 9 -6.63 2.78 10.94
CA TRP A 9 -7.52 1.87 11.65
C TRP A 9 -8.75 1.47 10.84
N TYR A 10 -9.04 2.17 9.77
CA TYR A 10 -10.11 1.88 8.83
C TYR A 10 -9.56 1.91 7.41
N ASP A 11 -9.96 0.96 6.59
CA ASP A 11 -9.46 0.77 5.24
C ASP A 11 -10.60 0.94 4.24
N GLU A 12 -10.40 1.75 3.20
CA GLU A 12 -11.29 1.93 2.05
C GLU A 12 -12.78 2.02 2.45
N PRO A 13 -13.21 3.02 3.26
CA PRO A 13 -14.59 3.11 3.71
C PRO A 13 -15.54 3.41 2.56
N GLU A 14 -16.67 2.74 2.55
CA GLU A 14 -17.81 3.17 1.73
C GLU A 14 -18.52 4.36 2.37
N GLU A 15 -19.36 5.08 1.62
CA GLU A 15 -20.10 6.25 2.13
C GLU A 15 -20.94 5.92 3.39
N ALA A 16 -21.46 4.70 3.46
CA ALA A 16 -22.21 4.20 4.63
C ALA A 16 -21.36 4.11 5.90
N ASP A 17 -20.03 3.99 5.75
CA ASP A 17 -19.08 3.86 6.86
C ASP A 17 -18.61 5.23 7.39
N TYR A 18 -18.82 6.31 6.66
CA TYR A 18 -18.31 7.62 7.04
C TYR A 18 -18.71 8.04 8.46
N PRO A 19 -19.93 7.80 8.96
CA PRO A 19 -20.28 8.14 10.34
C PRO A 19 -19.40 7.44 11.39
N ILE A 20 -19.07 6.15 11.18
CA ILE A 20 -18.21 5.42 12.12
C ILE A 20 -16.76 5.91 12.02
N VAL A 21 -16.28 6.23 10.82
CA VAL A 21 -14.93 6.79 10.59
C VAL A 21 -14.80 8.16 11.26
N GLN A 22 -15.78 9.03 11.08
CA GLN A 22 -15.80 10.36 11.72
C GLN A 22 -15.76 10.26 13.25
N GLU A 23 -16.59 9.39 13.83
CA GLU A 23 -16.62 9.21 15.28
C GLU A 23 -15.31 8.60 15.81
N GLY A 24 -14.77 7.58 15.15
CA GLY A 24 -13.48 6.99 15.50
C GLY A 24 -12.35 8.01 15.45
N ASN A 25 -12.28 8.79 14.36
CA ASN A 25 -11.27 9.83 14.19
C ASN A 25 -11.44 10.98 15.19
N ARG A 26 -12.68 11.33 15.57
CA ARG A 26 -12.94 12.30 16.64
C ARG A 26 -12.42 11.81 17.99
N ARG A 27 -12.59 10.54 18.31
CA ARG A 27 -12.03 9.92 19.53
C ARG A 27 -10.51 9.91 19.51
N LEU A 28 -9.90 9.52 18.37
CA LEU A 28 -8.46 9.57 18.20
C LEU A 28 -7.91 10.98 18.38
N ALA A 29 -8.56 11.99 17.80
CA ALA A 29 -8.18 13.39 18.02
C ALA A 29 -8.22 13.82 19.47
N LYS A 30 -9.19 13.31 20.24
CA LYS A 30 -9.32 13.61 21.67
C LYS A 30 -8.25 12.93 22.53
N TYR A 31 -7.99 11.65 22.29
CA TYR A 31 -7.14 10.84 23.17
C TYR A 31 -5.69 10.72 22.70
N THR A 32 -5.46 10.91 21.40
CA THR A 32 -4.13 10.82 20.77
C THR A 32 -3.86 12.01 19.84
N PRO A 33 -3.95 13.27 20.34
CA PRO A 33 -3.95 14.46 19.48
C PRO A 33 -2.66 14.67 18.67
N ARG A 34 -1.58 13.97 19.02
CA ARG A 34 -0.29 14.06 18.34
C ARG A 34 -0.10 13.02 17.23
N LEU A 35 -1.02 12.05 17.12
CA LEU A 35 -0.98 11.06 16.06
C LEU A 35 -1.85 11.55 14.88
N LYS A 36 -1.31 11.50 13.69
CA LYS A 36 -2.08 11.77 12.47
C LYS A 36 -3.07 10.64 12.22
N ARG A 37 -4.23 10.97 11.72
CA ARG A 37 -5.28 10.01 11.35
C ARG A 37 -5.21 9.80 9.85
N MET A 38 -4.77 8.61 9.45
CA MET A 38 -4.65 8.19 8.07
C MET A 38 -5.91 7.46 7.61
N LEU A 39 -6.27 7.65 6.34
CA LEU A 39 -7.36 6.95 5.69
C LEU A 39 -7.02 6.70 4.22
N THR A 40 -7.24 5.47 3.76
CA THR A 40 -7.15 5.05 2.35
C THR A 40 -8.44 5.43 1.64
N GLU A 41 -8.60 6.71 1.35
CA GLU A 41 -9.80 7.24 0.71
C GLU A 41 -9.42 8.45 -0.14
N GLN A 42 -10.22 8.74 -1.17
CA GLN A 42 -10.15 9.97 -1.91
C GLN A 42 -10.65 11.17 -1.07
N PHE A 43 -10.53 12.37 -1.62
CA PHE A 43 -10.83 13.62 -0.88
C PHE A 43 -12.34 13.86 -0.75
N GLU A 44 -12.98 13.09 0.13
CA GLU A 44 -14.42 13.15 0.35
C GLU A 44 -14.81 14.27 1.34
N PRO A 45 -15.66 15.24 0.92
CA PRO A 45 -16.05 16.37 1.76
C PRO A 45 -16.60 15.97 3.15
N PRO A 46 -17.40 14.90 3.32
CA PRO A 46 -17.86 14.51 4.65
C PRO A 46 -16.75 14.17 5.64
N LEU A 47 -15.57 13.77 5.14
CA LEU A 47 -14.43 13.37 5.97
C LEU A 47 -13.47 14.54 6.29
N PHE A 48 -13.72 15.73 5.75
CA PHE A 48 -12.87 16.90 6.00
C PHE A 48 -12.85 17.27 7.48
N GLY A 49 -11.64 17.55 8.00
CA GLY A 49 -11.42 17.82 9.43
C GLY A 49 -11.29 16.56 10.31
N HIS A 50 -11.63 15.39 9.77
CA HIS A 50 -11.47 14.12 10.48
C HIS A 50 -10.17 13.39 10.10
N VAL A 51 -9.67 13.59 8.89
CA VAL A 51 -8.46 12.96 8.33
C VAL A 51 -7.35 13.99 8.25
N GLN A 52 -6.12 13.58 8.49
CA GLN A 52 -4.91 14.42 8.41
C GLN A 52 -3.87 13.85 7.45
N LEU A 53 -4.01 12.59 7.08
CA LEU A 53 -3.19 11.93 6.08
C LEU A 53 -4.13 11.18 5.14
N TRP A 54 -4.28 11.72 3.94
CA TRP A 54 -5.10 11.15 2.87
C TRP A 54 -4.27 10.21 2.02
N CYS A 55 -4.85 9.07 1.65
CA CYS A 55 -4.15 8.11 0.82
C CYS A 55 -5.09 7.52 -0.25
N PRO A 56 -5.47 8.29 -1.28
CA PRO A 56 -6.27 7.76 -2.38
C PRO A 56 -5.50 6.72 -3.19
N ILE A 57 -6.22 5.78 -3.79
CA ILE A 57 -5.65 4.97 -4.86
C ILE A 57 -5.23 5.85 -6.03
N THR A 58 -4.13 5.53 -6.71
CA THR A 58 -3.55 6.39 -7.76
C THR A 58 -4.55 6.91 -8.79
N PRO A 59 -5.51 6.13 -9.32
CA PRO A 59 -6.51 6.65 -10.27
C PRO A 59 -7.50 7.66 -9.68
N ALA A 60 -7.72 7.62 -8.38
CA ALA A 60 -8.64 8.53 -7.69
C ALA A 60 -7.94 9.81 -7.18
N TYR A 61 -6.63 9.93 -7.42
CA TYR A 61 -5.88 11.12 -7.03
C TYR A 61 -6.31 12.36 -7.83
N ALA A 62 -6.69 13.39 -7.12
CA ALA A 62 -7.09 14.67 -7.69
C ALA A 62 -6.14 15.78 -7.24
N ARG A 63 -5.21 16.20 -8.12
CA ARG A 63 -4.12 17.14 -7.80
C ARG A 63 -4.60 18.44 -7.16
N ALA A 64 -5.70 19.03 -7.66
CA ALA A 64 -6.24 20.28 -7.12
C ALA A 64 -6.79 20.11 -5.69
N ALA A 65 -7.45 18.99 -5.42
CA ALA A 65 -7.96 18.66 -4.10
C ALA A 65 -6.79 18.36 -3.14
N ALA A 66 -5.81 17.58 -3.57
CA ALA A 66 -4.58 17.30 -2.82
C ALA A 66 -3.89 18.59 -2.38
N ALA A 67 -3.63 19.50 -3.33
CA ALA A 67 -3.02 20.80 -3.05
C ALA A 67 -3.86 21.65 -2.09
N ALA A 68 -5.19 21.56 -2.14
CA ALA A 68 -6.05 22.25 -1.18
C ALA A 68 -5.91 21.69 0.24
N ARG A 69 -5.80 20.36 0.39
CA ARG A 69 -5.60 19.69 1.69
C ARG A 69 -4.22 20.00 2.26
N GLN A 70 -3.18 19.92 1.43
CA GLN A 70 -1.80 20.26 1.83
C GLN A 70 -1.65 21.69 2.32
N ARG A 71 -2.35 22.68 1.70
CA ARG A 71 -2.37 24.05 2.20
C ARG A 71 -2.99 24.20 3.60
N LEU A 72 -3.79 23.24 4.04
CA LEU A 72 -4.32 23.18 5.40
C LEU A 72 -3.39 22.44 6.39
N GLY A 73 -2.21 21.99 5.92
CA GLY A 73 -1.25 21.26 6.73
C GLY A 73 -1.55 19.75 6.83
N GLU A 74 -2.42 19.22 5.96
CA GLU A 74 -2.66 17.80 5.85
C GLU A 74 -1.63 17.17 4.92
N GLU A 75 -1.31 15.88 5.11
CA GLU A 75 -0.44 15.11 4.23
C GLU A 75 -1.26 14.34 3.21
N VAL A 76 -0.68 14.14 2.04
CA VAL A 76 -1.28 13.37 0.96
C VAL A 76 -0.29 12.31 0.49
N TRP A 77 -0.64 11.07 0.70
CA TRP A 77 0.01 9.90 0.12
C TRP A 77 -0.86 9.36 -1.01
N TRP A 78 -0.42 8.33 -1.67
CA TRP A 78 -1.22 7.51 -2.55
C TRP A 78 -0.74 6.06 -2.54
N TYR A 79 -1.55 5.15 -3.07
CA TYR A 79 -1.19 3.76 -3.11
C TYR A 79 -1.56 3.07 -4.43
N VAL A 80 -0.99 1.91 -4.60
CA VAL A 80 -1.37 0.87 -5.55
C VAL A 80 -1.42 -0.46 -4.80
N CYS A 81 -2.28 -1.37 -5.24
CA CYS A 81 -2.44 -2.70 -4.62
C CYS A 81 -2.77 -3.73 -5.71
N THR A 82 -3.88 -4.41 -5.60
CA THR A 82 -4.44 -5.32 -6.61
C THR A 82 -4.77 -4.66 -7.95
N GLY A 83 -4.67 -3.39 -8.02
CA GLY A 83 -4.74 -2.46 -9.12
C GLY A 83 -3.89 -1.23 -8.81
N PRO A 84 -3.95 -0.21 -9.66
CA PRO A 84 -4.70 -0.14 -10.91
C PRO A 84 -4.07 -0.94 -12.04
N TRP A 85 -4.82 -1.13 -13.11
CA TRP A 85 -4.32 -1.65 -14.38
C TRP A 85 -3.89 -0.50 -15.31
N ALA A 86 -3.30 -0.87 -16.45
CA ALA A 86 -2.93 0.13 -17.46
C ALA A 86 -4.08 1.14 -17.71
N PRO A 87 -3.77 2.44 -17.85
CA PRO A 87 -2.46 3.03 -18.12
C PRO A 87 -1.65 3.43 -16.88
N TYR A 88 -2.07 3.06 -15.70
CA TYR A 88 -1.39 3.40 -14.45
C TYR A 88 -0.22 2.44 -14.17
N CYS A 89 0.76 2.93 -13.44
CA CYS A 89 1.84 2.10 -12.91
C CYS A 89 1.31 1.12 -11.89
N THR A 90 1.88 -0.08 -11.85
CA THR A 90 1.54 -1.12 -10.88
C THR A 90 2.81 -1.75 -10.29
N LEU A 91 2.63 -2.58 -9.25
CA LEU A 91 3.73 -3.28 -8.59
C LEU A 91 3.86 -4.75 -9.03
N PHE A 92 3.12 -5.19 -10.04
CA PHE A 92 3.11 -6.58 -10.50
C PHE A 92 4.40 -6.98 -11.21
N ILE A 93 4.79 -8.25 -11.04
CA ILE A 93 5.92 -8.86 -11.79
C ILE A 93 5.63 -8.86 -13.29
N ASP A 94 4.36 -8.93 -13.68
CA ASP A 94 3.90 -8.97 -15.07
C ASP A 94 4.20 -7.67 -15.84
N LYS A 95 4.60 -6.62 -15.14
CA LYS A 95 4.82 -5.30 -15.73
C LYS A 95 6.31 -4.98 -15.83
N PRO A 96 6.69 -4.16 -16.81
CA PRO A 96 8.06 -3.69 -16.90
C PRO A 96 8.53 -3.04 -15.59
N ALA A 97 9.70 -3.41 -15.10
CA ALA A 97 10.25 -2.87 -13.86
C ALA A 97 10.41 -1.34 -13.86
N ILE A 98 10.46 -0.73 -15.05
CA ILE A 98 10.49 0.73 -15.20
C ILE A 98 9.21 1.40 -14.64
N GLU A 99 8.08 0.71 -14.58
CA GLU A 99 6.85 1.27 -14.01
C GLU A 99 7.00 1.60 -12.52
N LEU A 100 7.71 0.78 -11.76
CA LEU A 100 8.05 1.04 -10.36
C LEU A 100 8.83 2.36 -10.22
N ARG A 101 9.77 2.56 -11.13
CA ARG A 101 10.56 3.79 -11.20
C ARG A 101 9.70 5.00 -11.57
N MET A 102 8.86 4.84 -12.57
CA MET A 102 7.97 5.91 -13.05
C MET A 102 6.94 6.31 -12.00
N TRP A 103 6.44 5.37 -11.20
CA TRP A 103 5.49 5.68 -10.15
C TRP A 103 6.07 6.64 -9.10
N LEU A 104 7.32 6.44 -8.69
CA LEU A 104 7.97 7.35 -7.75
C LEU A 104 8.32 8.71 -8.37
N TRP A 105 8.68 8.76 -9.66
CA TRP A 105 8.77 10.02 -10.38
C TRP A 105 7.45 10.77 -10.44
N GLN A 106 6.35 10.06 -10.69
CA GLN A 106 5.01 10.64 -10.66
C GLN A 106 4.65 11.14 -9.26
N THR A 107 5.05 10.43 -8.20
CA THR A 107 4.88 10.83 -6.81
C THR A 107 5.54 12.21 -6.58
N TRP A 108 6.78 12.36 -7.01
CA TRP A 108 7.50 13.64 -6.92
C TRP A 108 6.85 14.74 -7.76
N MET A 109 6.56 14.49 -9.02
CA MET A 109 5.94 15.46 -9.93
C MET A 109 4.58 15.97 -9.47
N ASN A 110 3.82 15.14 -8.79
CA ASN A 110 2.51 15.47 -8.25
C ASN A 110 2.56 16.04 -6.83
N GLN A 111 3.76 16.19 -6.26
CA GLN A 111 3.95 16.69 -4.89
C GLN A 111 3.20 15.84 -3.85
N VAL A 112 3.17 14.54 -4.05
CA VAL A 112 2.61 13.58 -3.11
C VAL A 112 3.65 13.30 -2.03
N ASP A 113 3.25 13.37 -0.77
CA ASP A 113 4.16 13.34 0.38
C ASP A 113 4.68 11.94 0.72
N GLY A 114 4.03 10.90 0.22
CA GLY A 114 4.42 9.51 0.50
C GLY A 114 3.66 8.48 -0.33
N ILE A 115 4.08 7.24 -0.17
CA ILE A 115 3.47 6.09 -0.82
C ILE A 115 3.06 5.04 0.22
N LEU A 116 1.99 4.32 -0.06
CA LEU A 116 1.62 3.13 0.68
C LEU A 116 1.69 1.93 -0.26
N ILE A 117 2.24 0.85 0.20
CA ILE A 117 2.26 -0.44 -0.49
C ILE A 117 1.49 -1.44 0.36
N TRP A 118 0.38 -1.90 -0.16
CA TRP A 118 -0.28 -3.06 0.38
C TRP A 118 0.29 -4.27 -0.31
N GLU A 119 0.81 -5.10 0.29
CA GLU A 119 1.50 -5.51 1.46
C GLU A 119 2.91 -5.98 1.04
N THR A 120 3.77 -6.42 1.93
CA THR A 120 5.14 -6.83 1.55
C THR A 120 5.41 -8.31 1.75
N THR A 121 4.61 -8.98 2.58
CA THR A 121 4.84 -10.37 3.01
C THR A 121 3.59 -11.27 2.91
N TRP A 122 2.73 -10.98 1.96
CA TRP A 122 1.50 -11.75 1.71
C TRP A 122 1.80 -13.10 1.06
N TRP A 123 2.40 -14.00 1.81
CA TRP A 123 2.90 -15.28 1.28
C TRP A 123 1.81 -16.31 1.05
N THR A 124 0.74 -16.27 1.83
CA THR A 124 -0.41 -17.18 1.69
C THR A 124 -1.70 -16.40 1.75
N SER A 125 -2.55 -16.56 0.75
CA SER A 125 -3.88 -15.94 0.73
C SER A 125 -4.91 -16.90 1.33
N PRO A 126 -5.49 -16.62 2.51
CA PRO A 126 -6.52 -17.47 3.11
C PRO A 126 -7.83 -17.44 2.32
N ASN A 127 -8.06 -16.40 1.52
CA ASN A 127 -9.26 -16.27 0.71
C ASN A 127 -9.25 -17.21 -0.49
N GLN A 128 -8.07 -17.44 -1.05
CA GLN A 128 -7.90 -18.24 -2.26
C GLN A 128 -7.47 -19.68 -1.98
N PHE A 129 -6.63 -19.88 -0.98
CA PHE A 129 -5.99 -21.16 -0.66
C PHE A 129 -6.30 -21.56 0.79
N ARG A 130 -7.58 -21.74 1.11
CA ARG A 130 -8.07 -21.91 2.48
C ARG A 130 -7.47 -23.10 3.24
N GLU A 131 -7.04 -24.13 2.52
CA GLU A 131 -6.55 -25.38 3.11
C GLU A 131 -5.09 -25.68 2.77
N GLN A 132 -4.41 -24.75 2.09
CA GLN A 132 -3.04 -24.97 1.63
C GLN A 132 -2.14 -23.80 1.99
N VAL A 133 -0.95 -24.10 2.47
CA VAL A 133 0.13 -23.12 2.56
C VAL A 133 0.68 -22.90 1.16
N GLN A 134 0.54 -21.69 0.67
CA GLN A 134 1.04 -21.32 -0.65
C GLN A 134 2.57 -21.12 -0.60
N ASN A 135 3.27 -21.63 -1.62
CA ASN A 135 4.70 -21.39 -1.76
C ASN A 135 4.95 -20.20 -2.69
N PRO A 136 5.32 -19.01 -2.18
CA PRO A 136 5.52 -17.82 -3.00
C PRO A 136 6.70 -17.92 -3.96
N TRP A 137 7.59 -18.89 -3.78
CA TRP A 137 8.70 -19.17 -4.70
C TRP A 137 8.28 -19.93 -5.95
N ALA A 138 7.28 -20.80 -5.81
CA ALA A 138 6.78 -21.62 -6.89
C ALA A 138 5.55 -21.02 -7.59
N ASP A 139 4.73 -20.33 -6.82
CA ASP A 139 3.50 -19.72 -7.29
C ASP A 139 3.52 -18.20 -7.04
N PRO A 140 3.70 -17.40 -8.09
CA PRO A 140 3.75 -15.94 -7.98
C PRO A 140 2.38 -15.30 -7.72
N MET A 141 1.28 -16.00 -7.94
CA MET A 141 -0.08 -15.48 -7.75
C MET A 141 -0.38 -15.30 -6.28
N ALA A 142 -0.49 -14.06 -5.83
CA ALA A 142 -0.83 -13.74 -4.46
C ALA A 142 -2.32 -13.89 -4.17
N TYR A 143 -3.15 -13.57 -5.17
CA TYR A 143 -4.59 -13.59 -5.03
C TYR A 143 -5.25 -13.75 -6.40
N VAL A 144 -6.31 -14.55 -6.45
CA VAL A 144 -7.20 -14.62 -7.61
C VAL A 144 -8.51 -13.96 -7.18
N ALA A 145 -8.86 -12.88 -7.84
CA ALA A 145 -10.15 -12.24 -7.61
C ALA A 145 -11.27 -13.19 -8.03
N ASP A 146 -12.34 -13.20 -7.27
CA ASP A 146 -13.51 -14.04 -7.53
C ASP A 146 -14.24 -13.62 -8.82
N VAL A 147 -15.07 -12.60 -8.74
CA VAL A 147 -15.87 -12.10 -9.87
C VAL A 147 -15.20 -10.97 -10.65
N SER A 148 -14.16 -10.35 -10.13
CA SER A 148 -13.51 -9.17 -10.70
C SER A 148 -12.27 -9.49 -11.55
N GLY A 149 -11.87 -10.76 -11.66
CA GLY A 149 -10.74 -11.19 -12.47
C GLY A 149 -9.51 -11.58 -11.65
N VAL A 150 -8.41 -11.78 -12.35
CA VAL A 150 -7.13 -12.22 -11.78
C VAL A 150 -6.30 -11.00 -11.40
N TRP A 151 -5.74 -11.02 -10.19
CA TRP A 151 -4.75 -10.03 -9.77
C TRP A 151 -3.38 -10.32 -10.40
N GLY A 152 -2.50 -9.33 -10.40
CA GLY A 152 -1.17 -9.50 -10.96
C GLY A 152 -0.25 -10.39 -10.10
N ASN A 153 0.74 -10.97 -10.75
CA ASN A 153 1.73 -11.78 -10.07
C ASN A 153 2.59 -10.94 -9.12
N GLY A 154 2.87 -11.50 -7.95
CA GLY A 154 3.74 -10.89 -6.94
C GLY A 154 3.11 -9.74 -6.17
N ASP A 155 1.81 -9.49 -6.31
CA ASP A 155 1.11 -8.51 -5.49
C ASP A 155 1.23 -8.87 -4.00
N GLY A 156 1.48 -7.86 -3.17
CA GLY A 156 1.71 -8.07 -1.74
C GLY A 156 2.99 -8.84 -1.36
N ARG A 157 3.88 -9.17 -2.31
CA ARG A 157 5.07 -9.99 -2.09
C ARG A 157 6.34 -9.29 -2.54
N PHE A 158 6.92 -8.49 -1.67
CA PHE A 158 8.20 -7.82 -1.91
C PHE A 158 9.36 -8.51 -1.22
N PHE A 159 9.08 -9.18 -0.09
CA PHE A 159 10.02 -10.06 0.59
C PHE A 159 9.58 -11.50 0.45
N TYR A 160 10.54 -12.41 0.34
CA TYR A 160 10.28 -13.83 0.20
C TYR A 160 10.78 -14.58 1.43
N PRO A 161 10.07 -15.62 1.91
CA PRO A 161 10.50 -16.36 3.10
C PRO A 161 11.78 -17.12 2.82
N ALA A 162 12.60 -17.29 3.84
CA ALA A 162 13.79 -18.12 3.76
C ALA A 162 13.45 -19.59 3.48
N ASN A 163 12.35 -20.08 4.02
CA ASN A 163 11.85 -21.42 3.73
C ASN A 163 11.23 -21.48 2.33
N ARG A 164 11.83 -22.27 1.46
CA ARG A 164 11.40 -22.47 0.08
C ARG A 164 10.41 -23.64 -0.10
N ASP A 165 10.20 -24.41 0.93
CA ASP A 165 9.25 -25.54 0.95
C ASP A 165 8.41 -25.50 2.22
N PRO A 166 7.36 -24.65 2.26
CA PRO A 166 6.53 -24.46 3.44
C PRO A 166 5.71 -25.69 3.81
N ASN A 167 5.53 -26.65 2.86
CA ASN A 167 4.78 -27.88 3.06
C ASN A 167 5.68 -29.11 3.21
N GLY A 168 6.99 -28.93 3.15
CA GLY A 168 7.95 -30.04 3.25
C GLY A 168 8.16 -30.47 4.69
N ASP A 169 8.16 -31.78 4.91
CA ASP A 169 8.54 -32.37 6.19
C ASP A 169 10.06 -32.32 6.46
N ARG A 170 10.80 -31.67 5.60
CA ARG A 170 12.23 -31.48 5.73
C ARG A 170 12.55 -30.28 6.57
N GLU A 171 13.47 -30.44 7.50
CA GLU A 171 14.19 -29.30 8.05
C GLU A 171 14.93 -28.62 6.89
N THR A 172 14.24 -27.70 6.22
CA THR A 172 14.89 -26.82 5.26
C THR A 172 15.81 -25.92 6.06
N GLU A 173 17.02 -25.73 5.59
CA GLU A 173 17.91 -24.72 6.15
C GLU A 173 17.17 -23.39 6.07
N TYR A 174 16.77 -22.88 7.22
CA TYR A 174 16.23 -21.55 7.32
C TYR A 174 17.37 -20.58 7.06
N GLY A 175 17.26 -19.81 6.00
CA GLY A 175 18.15 -18.67 5.81
C GLY A 175 18.00 -17.68 6.97
N GLU A 176 18.98 -16.84 7.18
CA GLU A 176 19.04 -15.92 8.32
C GLU A 176 17.99 -14.78 8.25
N ALA A 177 17.36 -14.54 7.09
CA ALA A 177 16.42 -13.44 6.88
C ALA A 177 15.50 -13.72 5.70
N PRO A 178 14.38 -12.99 5.56
CA PRO A 178 13.64 -12.96 4.31
C PRO A 178 14.54 -12.43 3.18
N TYR A 179 14.29 -12.88 1.95
CA TYR A 179 15.01 -12.42 0.76
C TYR A 179 14.30 -11.24 0.12
N ASP A 180 15.06 -10.22 -0.21
CA ASP A 180 14.57 -9.07 -0.95
C ASP A 180 14.24 -9.45 -2.40
N SER A 181 13.22 -8.83 -2.96
CA SER A 181 12.95 -8.91 -4.38
C SER A 181 13.64 -7.78 -5.14
N LEU A 182 13.91 -8.01 -6.43
CA LEU A 182 14.40 -6.96 -7.32
C LEU A 182 13.47 -5.74 -7.34
N ARG A 183 12.16 -5.94 -7.18
CA ARG A 183 11.18 -4.86 -7.10
C ARG A 183 11.39 -4.00 -5.85
N TRP A 184 11.70 -4.61 -4.72
CA TRP A 184 12.03 -3.89 -3.49
C TRP A 184 13.27 -3.02 -3.66
N GLU A 185 14.32 -3.56 -4.27
CA GLU A 185 15.55 -2.82 -4.56
C GLU A 185 15.32 -1.63 -5.51
N ILE A 186 14.47 -1.80 -6.53
CA ILE A 186 14.09 -0.71 -7.44
C ILE A 186 13.35 0.39 -6.68
N LEU A 187 12.46 0.06 -5.77
CA LEU A 187 11.77 1.05 -4.93
C LEU A 187 12.75 1.78 -4.03
N ARG A 188 13.69 1.07 -3.39
CA ARG A 188 14.73 1.66 -2.54
C ARG A 188 15.58 2.67 -3.30
N GLU A 189 16.11 2.30 -4.46
CA GLU A 189 16.92 3.20 -5.30
C GLU A 189 16.15 4.48 -5.68
N ARG A 190 14.83 4.38 -5.82
CA ARG A 190 14.01 5.53 -6.22
C ARG A 190 13.63 6.43 -5.06
N ILE A 191 13.52 5.91 -3.87
CA ILE A 191 13.41 6.73 -2.66
C ILE A 191 14.70 7.55 -2.48
N GLU A 192 15.86 6.93 -2.75
CA GLU A 192 17.15 7.65 -2.77
C GLU A 192 17.17 8.78 -3.83
N ASP A 193 16.69 8.54 -5.05
CA ASP A 193 16.57 9.60 -6.07
C ASP A 193 15.69 10.77 -5.61
N TRP A 194 14.61 10.48 -4.88
CA TRP A 194 13.75 11.50 -4.30
C TRP A 194 14.49 12.39 -3.30
N GLU A 195 15.32 11.80 -2.45
CA GLU A 195 16.06 12.54 -1.44
C GLU A 195 17.17 13.45 -2.04
N TYR A 196 17.61 13.15 -3.26
CA TYR A 196 18.64 13.94 -3.97
C TYR A 196 18.05 14.97 -4.94
N SER A 197 16.76 15.03 -5.16
CA SER A 197 16.09 15.93 -6.12
C SER A 197 15.40 17.10 -5.41
#